data_edb79a1b4ae8806421e6dde26fedaa79
#
_entry.id   edb79a1b4ae8806421e6dde26fedaa79
#
_cell.length_a   1.000
_cell.length_b   1.000
_cell.length_c   1.000
_cell.angle_alpha   90.00
_cell.angle_beta   90.00
_cell.angle_gamma   90.00
#
_symmetry.space_group_name_H-M   'P 1'
#
loop_
_entity.id
_entity.type
_entity.pdbx_description
1 polymer ?
#
loop_
_entity_poly.entity_id
_entity_poly.type
_entity_poly.pdbx_seq_one_letter_code
_entity_poly.pdbx_strand_id
1 'polypeptide(L)'
;EDAITGMLKELDPHSTYTPAKDVESLNEHLNGSFDGIGVQFNMDEDTLVVIQPVSNGPSEKVGIIAGDRIVSVNDTSIAGVKMSKENIMKRLRGPKGTVVTLGIVRKGIKDKLTFKVTRDKIPVYTVDAAYMIDPTTGYVRISSFGATTNQEFIKAATSLLSQGMKDIVIDLQGNGGGYLQAAVDLADEFLDNNEMIVDRKSV
;
A
#
# COMPACT_ATOMS: atom_id res chain seq x y z
N GLU A 1 3.53 28.71 -1.87
CA GLU A 1 4.22 27.42 -2.14
C GLU A 1 5.50 27.67 -2.93
N ASP A 2 5.49 28.37 -4.07
CA ASP A 2 6.64 28.59 -4.94
C ASP A 2 7.83 29.26 -4.25
N ALA A 3 7.57 30.25 -3.37
CA ALA A 3 8.62 30.91 -2.60
C ALA A 3 9.33 29.95 -1.64
N ILE A 4 8.56 29.11 -0.93
CA ILE A 4 9.13 28.10 0.00
C ILE A 4 9.93 27.07 -0.79
N THR A 5 9.40 26.57 -1.91
CA THR A 5 10.09 25.62 -2.79
C THR A 5 11.38 26.24 -3.35
N GLY A 6 11.34 27.53 -3.72
CA GLY A 6 12.53 28.25 -4.18
C GLY A 6 13.62 28.36 -3.11
N MET A 7 13.24 28.69 -1.87
CA MET A 7 14.19 28.77 -0.74
C MET A 7 14.82 27.41 -0.40
N LEU A 8 14.04 26.32 -0.45
CA LEU A 8 14.55 24.99 -0.11
C LEU A 8 15.53 24.44 -1.16
N LYS A 9 15.38 24.82 -2.44
CA LYS A 9 16.33 24.43 -3.50
C LYS A 9 17.76 24.90 -3.28
N GLU A 10 17.93 26.00 -2.51
CA GLU A 10 19.26 26.55 -2.18
C GLU A 10 19.93 25.82 -1.01
N LEU A 11 19.23 24.91 -0.31
CA LEU A 11 19.76 24.20 0.86
C LEU A 11 20.47 22.91 0.41
N ASP A 12 19.71 21.85 0.13
CA ASP A 12 20.24 20.54 -0.26
C ASP A 12 19.18 19.75 -1.05
N PRO A 13 19.57 18.67 -1.78
CA PRO A 13 18.64 17.88 -2.57
C PRO A 13 17.55 17.16 -1.78
N HIS A 14 17.71 17.00 -0.47
CA HIS A 14 16.77 16.29 0.42
C HIS A 14 15.76 17.24 1.06
N SER A 15 16.04 18.55 1.03
CA SER A 15 15.14 19.57 1.57
C SER A 15 14.00 19.86 0.59
N THR A 16 12.84 19.26 0.85
CA THR A 16 11.65 19.37 0.00
C THR A 16 10.44 19.89 0.78
N TYR A 17 9.57 20.63 0.09
CA TYR A 17 8.28 21.04 0.63
C TYR A 17 7.18 20.14 0.09
N THR A 18 6.42 19.57 1.01
CA THR A 18 5.22 18.79 0.67
C THR A 18 3.99 19.57 1.06
N PRO A 19 3.12 19.95 0.11
CA PRO A 19 1.83 20.59 0.41
C PRO A 19 0.97 19.73 1.34
N ALA A 20 0.23 20.36 2.24
CA ALA A 20 -0.62 19.65 3.21
C ALA A 20 -1.60 18.66 2.55
N LYS A 21 -2.12 18.97 1.36
CA LYS A 21 -3.00 18.12 0.56
C LYS A 21 -2.34 16.81 0.09
N ASP A 22 -1.00 16.79 -0.01
CA ASP A 22 -0.23 15.64 -0.52
C ASP A 22 0.37 14.82 0.64
N VAL A 23 0.43 15.38 1.86
CA VAL A 23 0.95 14.70 3.06
C VAL A 23 0.16 13.44 3.38
N GLU A 24 -1.18 13.49 3.29
CA GLU A 24 -2.04 12.35 3.57
C GLU A 24 -1.74 11.18 2.61
N SER A 25 -1.59 11.47 1.31
CA SER A 25 -1.29 10.44 0.30
C SER A 25 0.12 9.86 0.44
N LEU A 26 1.10 10.64 0.90
CA LEU A 26 2.45 10.15 1.19
C LEU A 26 2.45 9.22 2.41
N ASN A 27 1.67 9.54 3.42
CA ASN A 27 1.60 8.76 4.66
C ASN A 27 0.70 7.52 4.56
N GLU A 28 -0.20 7.43 3.57
CA GLU A 28 -1.13 6.29 3.43
C GLU A 28 -0.41 4.93 3.40
N HIS A 29 0.69 4.82 2.63
CA HIS A 29 1.47 3.58 2.58
C HIS A 29 2.12 3.23 3.92
N LEU A 30 2.49 4.24 4.71
CA LEU A 30 3.11 4.06 6.01
C LEU A 30 2.09 3.83 7.12
N ASN A 31 0.84 4.27 6.95
CA ASN A 31 -0.24 4.06 7.91
C ASN A 31 -0.81 2.62 7.91
N GLY A 32 -0.32 1.75 7.02
CA GLY A 32 -0.73 0.35 6.92
C GLY A 32 -2.14 0.13 6.35
N SER A 33 -2.85 1.17 5.93
CA SER A 33 -4.16 1.05 5.29
C SER A 33 -4.64 2.37 4.68
N PHE A 34 -5.52 2.28 3.68
CA PHE A 34 -6.24 3.41 3.11
C PHE A 34 -7.71 3.06 2.87
N ASP A 35 -8.56 4.06 2.75
CA ASP A 35 -9.98 3.86 2.48
C ASP A 35 -10.27 3.82 0.97
N GLY A 36 -10.94 2.77 0.49
CA GLY A 36 -11.22 2.62 -0.93
C GLY A 36 -11.98 1.34 -1.31
N ILE A 37 -11.91 1.00 -2.59
CA ILE A 37 -12.62 -0.17 -3.14
C ILE A 37 -11.81 -1.47 -3.10
N GLY A 38 -10.51 -1.43 -2.84
CA GLY A 38 -9.65 -2.62 -2.76
C GLY A 38 -9.45 -3.33 -4.09
N VAL A 39 -8.84 -2.64 -5.06
CA VAL A 39 -8.38 -3.23 -6.33
C VAL A 39 -6.94 -2.83 -6.62
N GLN A 40 -6.16 -3.77 -7.09
CA GLN A 40 -4.92 -3.50 -7.80
C GLN A 40 -5.24 -3.34 -9.28
N PHE A 41 -4.75 -2.28 -9.91
CA PHE A 41 -5.06 -1.97 -11.30
C PHE A 41 -3.88 -1.40 -12.06
N ASN A 42 -3.96 -1.50 -13.38
CA ASN A 42 -3.07 -0.79 -14.29
C ASN A 42 -3.91 0.03 -15.26
N MET A 43 -3.28 1.02 -15.89
CA MET A 43 -3.86 1.75 -17.01
C MET A 43 -3.40 1.07 -18.30
N ASP A 44 -4.38 0.64 -19.09
CA ASP A 44 -4.18 0.11 -20.45
C ASP A 44 -4.77 1.15 -21.41
N GLU A 45 -3.87 1.89 -22.09
CA GLU A 45 -4.19 3.10 -22.86
C GLU A 45 -4.95 4.11 -21.97
N ASP A 46 -6.25 4.26 -22.17
CA ASP A 46 -7.13 5.19 -21.45
C ASP A 46 -8.21 4.44 -20.65
N THR A 47 -7.91 3.23 -20.20
CA THR A 47 -8.87 2.38 -19.46
C THR A 47 -8.21 1.75 -18.24
N LEU A 48 -8.91 1.77 -17.12
CA LEU A 48 -8.48 1.09 -15.90
C LEU A 48 -8.79 -0.40 -15.99
N VAL A 49 -7.75 -1.24 -15.94
CA VAL A 49 -7.86 -2.71 -15.94
C VAL A 49 -7.53 -3.25 -14.56
N VAL A 50 -8.42 -4.00 -13.98
CA VAL A 50 -8.23 -4.69 -12.70
C VAL A 50 -7.22 -5.82 -12.88
N ILE A 51 -6.08 -5.74 -12.18
CA ILE A 51 -5.10 -6.82 -12.11
C ILE A 51 -5.63 -7.89 -11.17
N GLN A 52 -6.02 -7.49 -9.97
CA GLN A 52 -6.70 -8.36 -9.00
C GLN A 52 -7.42 -7.52 -7.93
N PRO A 53 -8.55 -7.97 -7.41
CA PRO A 53 -9.12 -7.41 -6.20
C PRO A 53 -8.28 -7.81 -4.98
N VAL A 54 -8.29 -6.98 -3.95
CA VAL A 54 -7.67 -7.31 -2.66
C VAL A 54 -8.50 -8.40 -1.98
N SER A 55 -7.82 -9.45 -1.51
CA SER A 55 -8.47 -10.59 -0.86
C SER A 55 -9.30 -10.16 0.35
N ASN A 56 -10.52 -10.64 0.43
CA ASN A 56 -11.54 -10.25 1.41
C ASN A 56 -11.94 -8.75 1.35
N GLY A 57 -11.48 -8.03 0.33
CA GLY A 57 -11.78 -6.62 0.11
C GLY A 57 -13.18 -6.37 -0.45
N PRO A 58 -13.63 -5.09 -0.46
CA PRO A 58 -14.98 -4.74 -0.90
C PRO A 58 -15.25 -5.06 -2.37
N SER A 59 -14.27 -4.94 -3.25
CA SER A 59 -14.44 -5.27 -4.68
C SER A 59 -14.58 -6.78 -4.92
N GLU A 60 -13.81 -7.60 -4.22
CA GLU A 60 -13.94 -9.05 -4.31
C GLU A 60 -15.31 -9.53 -3.85
N LYS A 61 -15.80 -8.98 -2.72
CA LYS A 61 -17.12 -9.33 -2.15
C LYS A 61 -18.29 -9.09 -3.09
N VAL A 62 -18.19 -8.11 -3.99
CA VAL A 62 -19.24 -7.83 -4.99
C VAL A 62 -19.02 -8.57 -6.29
N GLY A 63 -17.94 -9.35 -6.45
CA GLY A 63 -17.67 -10.19 -7.62
C GLY A 63 -16.91 -9.49 -8.75
N ILE A 64 -16.12 -8.46 -8.44
CA ILE A 64 -15.12 -7.90 -9.36
C ILE A 64 -13.95 -8.88 -9.44
N ILE A 65 -13.45 -9.14 -10.65
CA ILE A 65 -12.39 -10.12 -10.91
C ILE A 65 -11.24 -9.52 -11.72
N ALA A 66 -10.14 -10.24 -11.79
CA ALA A 66 -9.01 -9.89 -12.66
C ALA A 66 -9.44 -9.82 -14.12
N GLY A 67 -8.93 -8.82 -14.84
CA GLY A 67 -9.26 -8.55 -16.25
C GLY A 67 -10.50 -7.68 -16.45
N ASP A 68 -11.26 -7.34 -15.42
CA ASP A 68 -12.36 -6.38 -15.51
C ASP A 68 -11.84 -5.00 -15.90
N ARG A 69 -12.57 -4.30 -16.77
CA ARG A 69 -12.26 -2.93 -17.18
C ARG A 69 -13.27 -1.97 -16.54
N ILE A 70 -12.82 -1.11 -15.66
CA ILE A 70 -13.67 -0.09 -15.04
C ILE A 70 -13.78 1.08 -16.00
N VAL A 71 -14.96 1.32 -16.52
CA VAL A 71 -15.21 2.33 -17.56
C VAL A 71 -15.98 3.55 -17.03
N SER A 72 -16.68 3.41 -15.91
CA SER A 72 -17.35 4.55 -15.27
C SER A 72 -17.36 4.43 -13.75
N VAL A 73 -17.40 5.58 -13.06
CA VAL A 73 -17.50 5.72 -11.62
C VAL A 73 -18.59 6.75 -11.31
N ASN A 74 -19.65 6.35 -10.58
CA ASN A 74 -20.81 7.19 -10.27
C ASN A 74 -21.34 7.92 -11.52
N ASP A 75 -21.66 7.17 -12.57
CA ASP A 75 -22.19 7.67 -13.85
C ASP A 75 -21.22 8.58 -14.66
N THR A 76 -20.03 8.86 -14.15
CA THR A 76 -18.99 9.57 -14.89
C THR A 76 -18.13 8.57 -15.66
N SER A 77 -18.02 8.72 -16.99
CA SER A 77 -17.06 7.95 -17.78
C SER A 77 -15.64 8.28 -17.36
N ILE A 78 -14.81 7.25 -17.19
CA ILE A 78 -13.38 7.38 -16.88
C ILE A 78 -12.50 6.75 -17.96
N ALA A 79 -13.07 6.01 -18.88
CA ALA A 79 -12.39 5.42 -20.05
C ALA A 79 -12.70 6.22 -21.31
N GLY A 80 -11.70 6.36 -22.19
CA GLY A 80 -11.82 7.09 -23.45
C GLY A 80 -11.90 8.62 -23.32
N VAL A 81 -11.58 9.17 -22.14
CA VAL A 81 -11.70 10.60 -21.84
C VAL A 81 -10.37 11.25 -21.38
N LYS A 82 -9.27 10.51 -21.47
CA LYS A 82 -7.91 10.93 -21.05
C LYS A 82 -7.86 11.47 -19.61
N MET A 83 -8.63 10.84 -18.72
CA MET A 83 -8.61 11.20 -17.31
C MET A 83 -7.31 10.74 -16.66
N SER A 84 -6.65 11.61 -15.90
CA SER A 84 -5.41 11.25 -15.21
C SER A 84 -5.66 10.17 -14.14
N LYS A 85 -4.65 9.33 -13.91
CA LYS A 85 -4.69 8.26 -12.90
C LYS A 85 -5.07 8.80 -11.51
N GLU A 86 -4.53 9.97 -11.14
CA GLU A 86 -4.82 10.65 -9.86
C GLU A 86 -6.31 10.99 -9.74
N ASN A 87 -6.91 11.52 -10.82
CA ASN A 87 -8.33 11.86 -10.83
C ASN A 87 -9.23 10.62 -10.79
N ILE A 88 -8.82 9.52 -11.40
CA ILE A 88 -9.51 8.24 -11.29
C ILE A 88 -9.41 7.73 -9.84
N MET A 89 -8.20 7.72 -9.26
CA MET A 89 -7.99 7.28 -7.87
C MET A 89 -8.84 8.09 -6.88
N LYS A 90 -8.88 9.42 -7.01
CA LYS A 90 -9.73 10.28 -6.15
C LYS A 90 -11.21 9.92 -6.21
N ARG A 91 -11.71 9.40 -7.34
CA ARG A 91 -13.12 8.96 -7.49
C ARG A 91 -13.36 7.58 -6.90
N LEU A 92 -12.37 6.69 -6.98
CA LEU A 92 -12.45 5.33 -6.42
C LEU A 92 -12.29 5.33 -4.90
N ARG A 93 -11.42 6.19 -4.37
CA ARG A 93 -11.22 6.40 -2.94
C ARG A 93 -12.37 7.18 -2.32
N GLY A 94 -12.43 7.18 -1.00
CA GLY A 94 -13.37 7.95 -0.20
C GLY A 94 -13.65 7.27 1.12
N PRO A 95 -14.27 7.95 2.08
CA PRO A 95 -14.44 7.47 3.45
C PRO A 95 -15.08 6.08 3.52
N LYS A 96 -14.57 5.25 4.44
CA LYS A 96 -15.13 3.94 4.76
C LYS A 96 -16.65 4.04 4.98
N GLY A 97 -17.41 3.08 4.45
CA GLY A 97 -18.85 3.00 4.52
C GLY A 97 -19.61 3.75 3.43
N THR A 98 -18.94 4.62 2.66
CA THR A 98 -19.56 5.27 1.50
C THR A 98 -19.65 4.30 0.32
N VAL A 99 -20.68 4.46 -0.52
CA VAL A 99 -20.92 3.60 -1.68
C VAL A 99 -20.46 4.29 -2.96
N VAL A 100 -19.79 3.54 -3.81
CA VAL A 100 -19.46 3.95 -5.18
C VAL A 100 -20.05 2.95 -6.18
N THR A 101 -20.61 3.47 -7.26
CA THR A 101 -21.14 2.67 -8.36
C THR A 101 -20.10 2.57 -9.47
N LEU A 102 -19.73 1.36 -9.85
CA LEU A 102 -18.76 1.08 -10.91
C LEU A 102 -19.44 0.48 -12.10
N GLY A 103 -19.20 1.05 -13.29
CA GLY A 103 -19.53 0.43 -14.55
C GLY A 103 -18.33 -0.34 -15.09
N ILE A 104 -18.53 -1.61 -15.36
CA ILE A 104 -17.46 -2.54 -15.74
C ILE A 104 -17.78 -3.21 -17.07
N VAL A 105 -16.78 -3.31 -17.93
CA VAL A 105 -16.79 -4.16 -19.13
C VAL A 105 -15.95 -5.40 -18.85
N ARG A 106 -16.56 -6.58 -18.99
CA ARG A 106 -15.94 -7.88 -18.75
C ARG A 106 -15.83 -8.67 -20.04
N LYS A 107 -14.66 -9.25 -20.30
CA LYS A 107 -14.45 -10.09 -21.49
C LYS A 107 -15.46 -11.23 -21.54
N GLY A 108 -16.13 -11.40 -22.68
CA GLY A 108 -17.16 -12.43 -22.90
C GLY A 108 -18.57 -12.03 -22.47
N ILE A 109 -18.78 -10.84 -21.86
CA ILE A 109 -20.10 -10.30 -21.55
C ILE A 109 -20.33 -9.05 -22.39
N LYS A 110 -21.47 -9.01 -23.15
CA LYS A 110 -21.78 -7.89 -24.05
C LYS A 110 -22.21 -6.64 -23.30
N ASP A 111 -22.96 -6.81 -22.21
CA ASP A 111 -23.55 -5.72 -21.48
C ASP A 111 -22.58 -5.17 -20.43
N LYS A 112 -22.64 -3.86 -20.21
CA LYS A 112 -21.94 -3.22 -19.12
C LYS A 112 -22.49 -3.69 -17.78
N LEU A 113 -21.66 -4.27 -16.94
CA LEU A 113 -22.01 -4.67 -15.58
C LEU A 113 -21.96 -3.46 -14.66
N THR A 114 -22.85 -3.44 -13.67
CA THR A 114 -22.89 -2.40 -12.65
C THR A 114 -22.69 -3.02 -11.28
N PHE A 115 -21.67 -2.54 -10.54
CA PHE A 115 -21.36 -2.98 -9.20
C PHE A 115 -21.48 -1.81 -8.21
N LYS A 116 -22.17 -2.00 -7.10
CA LYS A 116 -22.18 -1.07 -5.99
C LYS A 116 -21.17 -1.58 -4.95
N VAL A 117 -20.09 -0.83 -4.77
CA VAL A 117 -19.02 -1.18 -3.84
C VAL A 117 -19.09 -0.26 -2.65
N THR A 118 -19.25 -0.82 -1.46
CA THR A 118 -19.11 -0.07 -0.20
C THR A 118 -17.63 0.03 0.14
N ARG A 119 -17.08 1.25 0.17
CA ARG A 119 -15.67 1.47 0.51
C ARG A 119 -15.36 0.98 1.91
N ASP A 120 -14.18 0.42 2.06
CA ASP A 120 -13.70 -0.07 3.36
C ASP A 120 -12.22 0.25 3.52
N LYS A 121 -11.69 0.00 4.71
CA LYS A 121 -10.28 0.10 5.01
C LYS A 121 -9.54 -1.04 4.31
N ILE A 122 -8.64 -0.69 3.41
CA ILE A 122 -7.84 -1.62 2.60
C ILE A 122 -6.46 -1.74 3.25
N PRO A 123 -6.07 -2.92 3.74
CA PRO A 123 -4.75 -3.09 4.33
C PRO A 123 -3.65 -2.93 3.29
N VAL A 124 -2.57 -2.30 3.70
CA VAL A 124 -1.30 -2.23 2.96
C VAL A 124 -0.27 -2.94 3.81
N TYR A 125 0.17 -4.09 3.34
CA TYR A 125 1.18 -4.87 4.02
C TYR A 125 2.58 -4.37 3.65
N THR A 126 3.47 -4.41 4.62
CA THR A 126 4.88 -4.05 4.49
C THR A 126 5.79 -5.29 4.49
N VAL A 127 5.28 -6.41 4.99
CA VAL A 127 5.90 -7.73 4.88
C VAL A 127 5.38 -8.41 3.62
N ASP A 128 6.15 -8.35 2.54
CA ASP A 128 5.74 -8.84 1.22
C ASP A 128 5.81 -10.37 1.09
N ALA A 129 6.76 -10.98 1.81
CA ALA A 129 6.97 -12.42 1.77
C ALA A 129 7.51 -12.94 3.10
N ALA A 130 7.05 -14.12 3.52
CA ALA A 130 7.58 -14.85 4.66
C ALA A 130 7.42 -16.37 4.43
N TYR A 131 8.54 -17.10 4.35
CA TYR A 131 8.55 -18.54 4.10
C TYR A 131 9.84 -19.19 4.58
N MET A 132 9.85 -20.51 4.74
CA MET A 132 11.06 -21.28 5.03
C MET A 132 11.86 -21.51 3.76
N ILE A 133 13.16 -21.13 3.74
CA ILE A 133 14.10 -21.42 2.64
C ILE A 133 14.55 -22.88 2.72
N ASP A 134 14.82 -23.35 3.92
CA ASP A 134 15.21 -24.71 4.24
C ASP A 134 14.54 -25.12 5.57
N PRO A 135 14.75 -26.36 6.11
CA PRO A 135 14.09 -26.81 7.33
C PRO A 135 14.34 -25.96 8.59
N THR A 136 15.37 -25.11 8.60
CA THR A 136 15.78 -24.32 9.77
C THR A 136 15.88 -22.82 9.51
N THR A 137 15.88 -22.38 8.25
CA THR A 137 16.08 -20.97 7.90
C THR A 137 14.80 -20.35 7.35
N GLY A 138 14.30 -19.32 8.03
CA GLY A 138 13.19 -18.48 7.58
C GLY A 138 13.68 -17.29 6.75
N TYR A 139 12.85 -16.85 5.81
CA TYR A 139 13.05 -15.64 5.02
C TYR A 139 11.87 -14.71 5.20
N VAL A 140 12.16 -13.44 5.45
CA VAL A 140 11.14 -12.38 5.56
C VAL A 140 11.59 -11.17 4.76
N ARG A 141 10.75 -10.72 3.82
CA ARG A 141 11.00 -9.51 3.04
C ARG A 141 10.13 -8.36 3.53
N ILE A 142 10.76 -7.21 3.81
CA ILE A 142 10.10 -6.00 4.28
C ILE A 142 10.35 -4.87 3.29
N SER A 143 9.31 -4.38 2.63
CA SER A 143 9.39 -3.36 1.58
C SER A 143 9.42 -1.92 2.09
N SER A 144 8.91 -1.69 3.30
CA SER A 144 8.93 -0.38 3.96
C SER A 144 8.71 -0.51 5.48
N PHE A 145 9.01 0.54 6.23
CA PHE A 145 8.76 0.60 7.67
C PHE A 145 7.49 1.42 7.95
N GLY A 146 6.33 0.76 7.91
CA GLY A 146 5.03 1.34 8.23
C GLY A 146 4.62 1.11 9.68
N ALA A 147 3.49 1.68 10.07
CA ALA A 147 2.94 1.57 11.43
C ALA A 147 2.60 0.12 11.85
N THR A 148 2.40 -0.77 10.90
CA THR A 148 2.04 -2.18 11.14
C THR A 148 3.20 -3.15 10.95
N THR A 149 4.38 -2.67 10.51
CA THR A 149 5.51 -3.52 10.11
C THR A 149 5.96 -4.46 11.23
N ASN A 150 6.13 -3.97 12.45
CA ASN A 150 6.55 -4.82 13.55
C ASN A 150 5.52 -5.92 13.87
N GLN A 151 4.23 -5.58 13.88
CA GLN A 151 3.16 -6.57 14.10
C GLN A 151 3.11 -7.62 13.00
N GLU A 152 3.28 -7.21 11.74
CA GLU A 152 3.34 -8.11 10.58
C GLU A 152 4.55 -9.04 10.67
N PHE A 153 5.72 -8.49 11.04
CA PHE A 153 6.94 -9.22 11.24
C PHE A 153 6.80 -10.27 12.36
N ILE A 154 6.33 -9.87 13.55
CA ILE A 154 6.13 -10.80 14.68
C ILE A 154 5.20 -11.96 14.27
N LYS A 155 4.10 -11.64 13.57
CA LYS A 155 3.18 -12.67 13.08
C LYS A 155 3.85 -13.63 12.10
N ALA A 156 4.64 -13.10 11.17
CA ALA A 156 5.40 -13.89 10.20
C ALA A 156 6.45 -14.77 10.91
N ALA A 157 7.27 -14.18 11.78
CA ALA A 157 8.31 -14.87 12.55
C ALA A 157 7.72 -15.97 13.44
N THR A 158 6.61 -15.70 14.14
CA THR A 158 5.91 -16.72 14.95
C THR A 158 5.46 -17.90 14.10
N SER A 159 4.93 -17.64 12.90
CA SER A 159 4.54 -18.70 11.97
C SER A 159 5.75 -19.54 11.51
N LEU A 160 6.88 -18.90 11.21
CA LEU A 160 8.11 -19.57 10.79
C LEU A 160 8.73 -20.38 11.95
N LEU A 161 8.73 -19.83 13.16
CA LEU A 161 9.18 -20.54 14.38
C LEU A 161 8.36 -21.81 14.60
N SER A 162 7.05 -21.79 14.39
CA SER A 162 6.20 -22.97 14.50
C SER A 162 6.50 -24.04 13.45
N GLN A 163 7.17 -23.69 12.36
CA GLN A 163 7.65 -24.60 11.31
C GLN A 163 9.08 -25.11 11.55
N GLY A 164 9.73 -24.66 12.63
CA GLY A 164 11.06 -25.15 13.02
C GLY A 164 12.20 -24.19 12.69
N MET A 165 11.89 -22.91 12.37
CA MET A 165 12.91 -21.88 12.12
C MET A 165 13.85 -21.72 13.31
N LYS A 166 15.15 -21.65 13.04
CA LYS A 166 16.22 -21.34 14.01
C LYS A 166 16.99 -20.09 13.58
N ASP A 167 17.13 -19.89 12.29
CA ASP A 167 17.86 -18.79 11.69
C ASP A 167 16.90 -18.00 10.79
N ILE A 168 17.12 -16.68 10.67
CA ILE A 168 16.27 -15.81 9.86
C ILE A 168 17.11 -14.92 8.93
N VAL A 169 16.64 -14.79 7.71
CA VAL A 169 17.13 -13.81 6.73
C VAL A 169 16.07 -12.73 6.56
N ILE A 170 16.44 -11.50 6.89
CA ILE A 170 15.59 -10.31 6.66
C ILE A 170 16.09 -9.61 5.40
N ASP A 171 15.23 -9.55 4.39
CA ASP A 171 15.52 -8.87 3.13
C ASP A 171 14.91 -7.48 3.11
N LEU A 172 15.80 -6.47 3.04
CA LEU A 172 15.46 -5.05 2.93
C LEU A 172 15.81 -4.50 1.54
N GLN A 173 16.03 -5.34 0.53
CA GLN A 173 16.34 -4.88 -0.82
C GLN A 173 15.17 -4.11 -1.41
N GLY A 174 15.45 -2.86 -1.83
CA GLY A 174 14.43 -1.94 -2.34
C GLY A 174 13.55 -1.30 -1.25
N ASN A 175 13.85 -1.51 0.03
CA ASN A 175 13.17 -0.81 1.12
C ASN A 175 13.57 0.67 1.11
N GLY A 176 12.59 1.55 0.92
CA GLY A 176 12.76 3.01 0.88
C GLY A 176 12.81 3.69 2.27
N GLY A 177 12.76 2.92 3.35
CA GLY A 177 12.63 3.47 4.70
C GLY A 177 11.17 3.57 5.17
N GLY A 178 10.87 4.59 5.98
CA GLY A 178 9.55 4.82 6.54
C GLY A 178 9.60 5.45 7.94
N TYR A 179 8.78 4.98 8.87
CA TYR A 179 8.82 5.45 10.25
C TYR A 179 10.05 4.92 10.99
N LEU A 180 10.86 5.84 11.52
CA LEU A 180 12.03 5.49 12.33
C LEU A 180 11.65 4.58 13.50
N GLN A 181 10.54 4.88 14.19
CA GLN A 181 10.08 4.06 15.30
C GLN A 181 9.77 2.62 14.88
N ALA A 182 9.18 2.40 13.72
CA ALA A 182 8.90 1.04 13.24
C ALA A 182 10.20 0.24 12.96
N ALA A 183 11.26 0.92 12.51
CA ALA A 183 12.56 0.29 12.34
C ALA A 183 13.24 0.00 13.70
N VAL A 184 13.09 0.91 14.66
CA VAL A 184 13.58 0.71 16.04
C VAL A 184 12.85 -0.47 16.69
N ASP A 185 11.52 -0.50 16.63
CA ASP A 185 10.70 -1.56 17.22
C ASP A 185 11.06 -2.94 16.62
N LEU A 186 11.35 -2.98 15.31
CA LEU A 186 11.80 -4.22 14.67
C LEU A 186 13.21 -4.64 15.13
N ALA A 187 14.14 -3.69 15.24
CA ALA A 187 15.51 -3.97 15.68
C ALA A 187 15.55 -4.45 17.14
N ASP A 188 14.67 -3.91 17.98
CA ASP A 188 14.54 -4.29 19.40
C ASP A 188 14.14 -5.76 19.60
N GLU A 189 13.46 -6.38 18.61
CA GLU A 189 13.14 -7.82 18.66
C GLU A 189 14.39 -8.74 18.63
N PHE A 190 15.57 -8.19 18.29
CA PHE A 190 16.84 -8.92 18.15
C PHE A 190 17.89 -8.53 19.17
N LEU A 191 17.61 -7.53 19.99
CA LEU A 191 18.59 -6.96 20.93
C LEU A 191 18.20 -7.21 22.37
N ASP A 192 19.19 -7.24 23.25
CA ASP A 192 18.96 -7.29 24.68
C ASP A 192 18.46 -5.94 25.22
N ASN A 193 17.77 -5.99 26.35
CA ASN A 193 17.23 -4.79 26.98
C ASN A 193 18.31 -3.72 27.24
N ASN A 194 18.00 -2.46 26.89
CA ASN A 194 18.83 -1.27 27.01
C ASN A 194 20.00 -1.16 26.02
N GLU A 195 20.03 -1.96 24.95
CA GLU A 195 20.97 -1.72 23.85
C GLU A 195 20.58 -0.48 23.04
N MET A 196 21.58 0.32 22.68
CA MET A 196 21.35 1.52 21.87
C MET A 196 21.16 1.17 20.42
N ILE A 197 19.98 1.45 19.85
CA ILE A 197 19.65 1.17 18.45
C ILE A 197 20.00 2.37 17.56
N VAL A 198 19.65 3.58 17.99
CA VAL A 198 19.89 4.82 17.25
C VAL A 198 20.12 5.97 18.20
N ASP A 199 21.09 6.84 17.87
CA ASP A 199 21.35 8.07 18.58
C ASP A 199 21.34 9.26 17.62
N ARG A 200 20.87 10.40 18.10
CA ARG A 200 20.98 11.67 17.39
C ARG A 200 22.13 12.47 17.97
N LYS A 201 23.23 12.56 17.24
CA LYS A 201 24.33 13.46 17.59
C LYS A 201 23.79 14.91 17.59
N SER A 202 23.72 15.53 18.76
CA SER A 202 23.47 16.97 18.84
C SER A 202 24.68 17.70 18.27
N VAL A 203 24.44 18.56 17.29
CA VAL A 203 25.43 19.49 16.74
C VAL A 203 25.48 20.72 17.64
#